data_b8e1c25e08c025c50812a569c1864ef8
#
_entry.id   b8e1c25e08c025c50812a569c1864ef8
#
_cell.length_a   1.000
_cell.length_b   1.000
_cell.length_c   1.000
_cell.angle_alpha   90.00
_cell.angle_beta   90.00
_cell.angle_gamma   90.00
#
_symmetry.space_group_name_H-M   'P 1'
#
loop_
_entity.id
_entity.type
_entity.pdbx_description
1 polymer ?
#
loop_
_entity_poly.entity_id
_entity_poly.type
_entity_poly.pdbx_seq_one_letter_code
_entity_poly.pdbx_strand_id
1 'polypeptide(L)'
;MSQLNKNETRDKLRSAKRIVVKIGSALLTDDGRGLAHDSIQEWVTQMVSALDHGVEIVLVSSGSVAEGMVRLGLESRPSQLNLLQAAAAVGQTGLVNAYERYFGEHQRCTAQILLTHDDLSDRKRYLNARSTITTLLDLGAVPIINENDTVVTDEIRFGDNDTLGA
;
A
#
# COMPACT_ATOMS: atom_id res chain seq x y z
N MET A 1 -16.73 13.49 18.48
CA MET A 1 -15.65 12.67 19.06
C MET A 1 -14.92 13.54 20.09
N SER A 2 -14.98 13.20 21.35
CA SER A 2 -14.43 14.04 22.44
C SER A 2 -12.90 14.00 22.48
N GLN A 3 -12.25 15.04 22.99
CA GLN A 3 -10.79 15.12 23.15
C GLN A 3 -10.20 13.95 23.98
N LEU A 4 -10.95 13.37 24.89
CA LEU A 4 -10.57 12.18 25.67
C LEU A 4 -10.32 10.95 24.77
N ASN A 5 -11.10 10.76 23.71
CA ASN A 5 -10.95 9.64 22.77
C ASN A 5 -9.67 9.78 21.89
N LYS A 6 -9.26 11.01 21.59
CA LYS A 6 -8.04 11.27 20.80
C LYS A 6 -6.76 10.94 21.57
N ASN A 7 -6.71 11.21 22.87
CA ASN A 7 -5.53 10.92 23.70
C ASN A 7 -5.37 9.42 23.92
N GLU A 8 -6.44 8.71 24.19
CA GLU A 8 -6.42 7.25 24.36
C GLU A 8 -5.98 6.54 23.08
N THR A 9 -6.41 7.01 21.90
CA THR A 9 -5.99 6.48 20.61
C THR A 9 -4.51 6.75 20.34
N ARG A 10 -4.00 7.94 20.68
CA ARG A 10 -2.58 8.27 20.55
C ARG A 10 -1.70 7.43 21.48
N ASP A 11 -2.14 7.16 22.69
CA ASP A 11 -1.39 6.33 23.63
C ASP A 11 -1.35 4.87 23.18
N LYS A 12 -2.43 4.35 22.59
CA LYS A 12 -2.45 3.02 21.94
C LYS A 12 -1.46 2.94 20.79
N LEU A 13 -1.39 3.96 19.93
CA LEU A 13 -0.42 4.01 18.83
C LEU A 13 1.02 4.07 19.33
N ARG A 14 1.30 4.82 20.40
CA ARG A 14 2.64 4.90 21.00
C ARG A 14 3.14 3.58 21.58
N SER A 15 2.24 2.72 22.04
CA SER A 15 2.55 1.40 22.59
C SER A 15 2.44 0.26 21.56
N ALA A 16 2.04 0.56 20.33
CA ALA A 16 1.87 -0.43 19.29
C ALA A 16 3.23 -1.00 18.86
N LYS A 17 3.32 -2.32 18.79
CA LYS A 17 4.50 -3.02 18.26
C LYS A 17 4.45 -3.17 16.73
N ARG A 18 3.25 -3.11 16.16
CA ARG A 18 2.99 -3.21 14.72
C ARG A 18 1.96 -2.16 14.33
N ILE A 19 2.22 -1.48 13.23
CA ILE A 19 1.32 -0.45 12.68
C ILE A 19 1.05 -0.78 11.21
N VAL A 20 -0.22 -0.76 10.83
CA VAL A 20 -0.64 -0.78 9.43
C VAL A 20 -0.81 0.67 8.98
N VAL A 21 -0.07 1.06 7.96
CA VAL A 21 -0.15 2.38 7.32
C VAL A 21 -0.89 2.23 6.01
N LYS A 22 -2.07 2.82 5.88
CA LYS A 22 -2.83 2.82 4.62
C LYS A 22 -2.71 4.18 3.94
N ILE A 23 -2.31 4.16 2.66
CA ILE A 23 -2.20 5.37 1.83
C ILE A 23 -3.11 5.19 0.61
N GLY A 24 -4.14 6.04 0.53
CA GLY A 24 -5.11 6.03 -0.55
C GLY A 24 -4.58 6.71 -1.83
N SER A 25 -5.17 6.40 -2.98
CA SER A 25 -4.75 6.90 -4.28
C SER A 25 -4.76 8.43 -4.38
N ALA A 26 -5.72 9.10 -3.75
CA ALA A 26 -5.81 10.56 -3.77
C ALA A 26 -4.61 11.27 -3.10
N LEU A 27 -3.94 10.60 -2.16
CA LEU A 27 -2.74 11.13 -1.52
C LEU A 27 -1.46 10.77 -2.29
N LEU A 28 -1.49 9.64 -3.01
CA LEU A 28 -0.34 9.10 -3.72
C LEU A 28 -0.12 9.74 -5.09
N THR A 29 -1.11 10.43 -5.62
CA THR A 29 -1.04 11.04 -6.95
C THR A 29 -1.03 12.55 -6.87
N ASP A 30 -0.18 13.17 -7.66
CA ASP A 30 -0.06 14.63 -7.80
C ASP A 30 -1.03 15.11 -8.88
N ASP A 31 -2.33 15.21 -8.56
CA ASP A 31 -3.39 15.75 -9.44
C ASP A 31 -3.33 15.20 -10.89
N GLY A 32 -3.08 13.89 -11.04
CA GLY A 32 -3.01 13.24 -12.34
C GLY A 32 -1.65 13.36 -13.06
N ARG A 33 -0.62 13.90 -12.40
CA ARG A 33 0.74 14.03 -12.94
C ARG A 33 1.66 12.85 -12.59
N GLY A 34 1.13 11.80 -12.01
CA GLY A 34 1.86 10.63 -11.54
C GLY A 34 1.97 10.58 -10.02
N LEU A 35 2.97 9.84 -9.52
CA LEU A 35 3.18 9.70 -8.08
C LEU A 35 3.67 10.99 -7.43
N ALA A 36 3.13 11.32 -6.27
CA ALA A 36 3.56 12.43 -5.42
C ALA A 36 4.87 12.05 -4.68
N HIS A 37 5.98 12.07 -5.40
CA HIS A 37 7.27 11.58 -4.93
C HIS A 37 7.74 12.22 -3.63
N ASP A 38 7.58 13.54 -3.48
CA ASP A 38 7.98 14.27 -2.26
C ASP A 38 7.18 13.79 -1.04
N SER A 39 5.88 13.59 -1.21
CA SER A 39 5.00 13.08 -0.15
C SER A 39 5.36 11.62 0.22
N ILE A 40 5.62 10.78 -0.78
CA ILE A 40 6.02 9.38 -0.55
C ILE A 40 7.33 9.34 0.24
N GLN A 41 8.32 10.15 -0.12
CA GLN A 41 9.60 10.23 0.57
C GLN A 41 9.44 10.68 2.03
N GLU A 42 8.60 11.69 2.27
CA GLU A 42 8.30 12.15 3.63
C GLU A 42 7.64 11.06 4.47
N TRP A 43 6.64 10.37 3.94
CA TRP A 43 5.97 9.27 4.66
C TRP A 43 6.92 8.10 4.92
N VAL A 44 7.77 7.74 3.97
CA VAL A 44 8.78 6.70 4.16
C VAL A 44 9.74 7.10 5.27
N THR A 45 10.19 8.34 5.33
CA THR A 45 11.06 8.85 6.41
C THR A 45 10.38 8.71 7.78
N GLN A 46 9.08 9.02 7.89
CA GLN A 46 8.32 8.84 9.12
C GLN A 46 8.18 7.34 9.49
N MET A 47 7.90 6.47 8.51
CA MET A 47 7.82 5.01 8.73
C MET A 47 9.17 4.43 9.18
N VAL A 48 10.27 4.87 8.57
CA VAL A 48 11.63 4.46 8.96
C VAL A 48 11.93 4.88 10.40
N SER A 49 11.55 6.08 10.80
CA SER A 49 11.70 6.51 12.19
C SER A 49 10.97 5.57 13.16
N ALA A 50 9.78 5.08 12.82
CA ALA A 50 9.07 4.09 13.65
C ALA A 50 9.78 2.73 13.66
N LEU A 51 10.29 2.27 12.50
CA LEU A 51 11.08 1.04 12.40
C LEU A 51 12.35 1.09 13.28
N ASP A 52 13.03 2.25 13.33
CA ASP A 52 14.23 2.46 14.16
C ASP A 52 13.92 2.38 15.66
N HIS A 53 12.67 2.61 16.04
CA HIS A 53 12.17 2.43 17.42
C HIS A 53 11.60 1.02 17.68
N GLY A 54 11.80 0.09 16.76
CA GLY A 54 11.39 -1.32 16.93
C GLY A 54 9.90 -1.57 16.64
N VAL A 55 9.22 -0.64 15.95
CA VAL A 55 7.84 -0.83 15.49
C VAL A 55 7.86 -1.51 14.13
N GLU A 56 7.10 -2.57 13.96
CA GLU A 56 6.90 -3.22 12.66
C GLU A 56 5.89 -2.41 11.82
N ILE A 57 6.20 -2.20 10.55
CA ILE A 57 5.33 -1.50 9.61
C ILE A 57 4.82 -2.46 8.54
N VAL A 58 3.51 -2.43 8.31
CA VAL A 58 2.85 -3.03 7.14
C VAL A 58 2.24 -1.88 6.34
N LEU A 59 2.68 -1.69 5.11
CA LEU A 59 2.16 -0.64 4.25
C LEU A 59 1.07 -1.19 3.33
N VAL A 60 -0.10 -0.58 3.33
CA VAL A 60 -1.19 -0.85 2.37
C VAL A 60 -1.31 0.37 1.46
N SER A 61 -0.99 0.18 0.18
CA SER A 61 -0.86 1.28 -0.77
C SER A 61 -1.80 1.10 -1.96
N SER A 62 -2.46 2.17 -2.35
CA SER A 62 -3.26 2.25 -3.59
C SER A 62 -2.47 2.98 -4.69
N GLY A 63 -3.14 3.38 -5.76
CA GLY A 63 -2.59 4.33 -6.76
C GLY A 63 -1.98 3.68 -8.00
N SER A 64 -1.94 2.35 -8.11
CA SER A 64 -1.42 1.63 -9.28
C SER A 64 -2.11 2.04 -10.58
N VAL A 65 -3.44 2.08 -10.61
CA VAL A 65 -4.19 2.49 -11.82
C VAL A 65 -3.84 3.92 -12.24
N ALA A 66 -3.80 4.86 -11.30
CA ALA A 66 -3.52 6.26 -11.60
C ALA A 66 -2.10 6.46 -12.12
N GLU A 67 -1.11 5.84 -11.50
CA GLU A 67 0.28 5.85 -11.98
C GLU A 67 0.41 5.21 -13.37
N GLY A 68 -0.29 4.10 -13.61
CA GLY A 68 -0.29 3.44 -14.90
C GLY A 68 -0.96 4.26 -16.00
N MET A 69 -2.02 4.98 -15.68
CA MET A 69 -2.65 5.90 -16.63
C MET A 69 -1.66 6.98 -17.11
N VAL A 70 -0.92 7.57 -16.19
CA VAL A 70 0.11 8.57 -16.54
C VAL A 70 1.19 7.97 -17.41
N ARG A 71 1.72 6.80 -17.05
CA ARG A 71 2.76 6.11 -17.82
C ARG A 71 2.33 5.68 -19.22
N LEU A 72 1.04 5.35 -19.37
CA LEU A 72 0.45 4.99 -20.66
C LEU A 72 -0.06 6.19 -21.47
N GLY A 73 0.02 7.41 -20.92
CA GLY A 73 -0.49 8.62 -21.58
C GLY A 73 -2.00 8.66 -21.71
N LEU A 74 -2.74 8.03 -20.78
CA LEU A 74 -4.20 8.06 -20.77
C LEU A 74 -4.71 9.35 -20.14
N GLU A 75 -5.41 10.20 -20.90
CA GLU A 75 -5.90 11.51 -20.46
C GLU A 75 -7.07 11.40 -19.47
N SER A 76 -7.82 10.31 -19.51
CA SER A 76 -8.98 10.09 -18.66
C SER A 76 -9.06 8.64 -18.21
N ARG A 77 -9.76 8.41 -17.07
CA ARG A 77 -9.96 7.07 -16.53
C ARG A 77 -10.79 6.22 -17.51
N PRO A 78 -10.24 5.08 -17.98
CA PRO A 78 -11.00 4.18 -18.85
C PRO A 78 -12.23 3.62 -18.16
N SER A 79 -13.30 3.39 -18.95
CA SER A 79 -14.46 2.61 -18.51
C SER A 79 -14.31 1.11 -18.73
N GLN A 80 -13.38 0.72 -19.59
CA GLN A 80 -13.14 -0.68 -19.95
C GLN A 80 -12.24 -1.34 -18.90
N LEU A 81 -12.69 -2.49 -18.36
CA LEU A 81 -11.98 -3.21 -17.30
C LEU A 81 -10.56 -3.62 -17.72
N ASN A 82 -10.39 -4.14 -18.93
CA ASN A 82 -9.08 -4.55 -19.43
C ASN A 82 -8.07 -3.40 -19.54
N LEU A 83 -8.52 -2.19 -19.82
CA LEU A 83 -7.65 -1.02 -19.83
C LEU A 83 -7.27 -0.57 -18.41
N LEU A 84 -8.20 -0.69 -17.46
CA LEU A 84 -7.91 -0.45 -16.04
C LEU A 84 -6.91 -1.47 -15.49
N GLN A 85 -7.08 -2.74 -15.82
CA GLN A 85 -6.17 -3.82 -15.45
C GLN A 85 -4.77 -3.61 -16.05
N ALA A 86 -4.69 -3.22 -17.32
CA ALA A 86 -3.43 -2.89 -17.98
C ALA A 86 -2.75 -1.68 -17.32
N ALA A 87 -3.50 -0.64 -17.00
CA ALA A 87 -2.98 0.52 -16.28
C ALA A 87 -2.49 0.11 -14.88
N ALA A 88 -3.26 -0.69 -14.13
CA ALA A 88 -2.83 -1.20 -12.84
C ALA A 88 -1.51 -1.98 -12.93
N ALA A 89 -1.36 -2.86 -13.91
CA ALA A 89 -0.14 -3.64 -14.12
C ALA A 89 1.09 -2.76 -14.36
N VAL A 90 0.97 -1.75 -15.23
CA VAL A 90 2.06 -0.79 -15.53
C VAL A 90 2.37 0.09 -14.33
N GLY A 91 1.34 0.59 -13.67
CA GLY A 91 1.50 1.51 -12.54
C GLY A 91 2.00 0.81 -11.27
N GLN A 92 1.66 -0.46 -11.06
CA GLN A 92 2.15 -1.23 -9.93
C GLN A 92 3.68 -1.31 -9.92
N THR A 93 4.30 -1.48 -11.08
CA THR A 93 5.77 -1.44 -11.20
C THR A 93 6.33 -0.08 -10.76
N GLY A 94 5.68 1.02 -11.17
CA GLY A 94 6.09 2.36 -10.77
C GLY A 94 5.99 2.62 -9.28
N LEU A 95 4.87 2.20 -8.71
CA LEU A 95 4.58 2.36 -7.29
C LEU A 95 5.60 1.60 -6.42
N VAL A 96 5.85 0.33 -6.75
CA VAL A 96 6.81 -0.49 -6.00
C VAL A 96 8.22 0.08 -6.11
N ASN A 97 8.66 0.46 -7.31
CA ASN A 97 9.99 1.06 -7.50
C ASN A 97 10.17 2.35 -6.71
N ALA A 98 9.12 3.17 -6.58
CA ALA A 98 9.18 4.38 -5.76
C ALA A 98 9.42 4.05 -4.28
N TYR A 99 8.66 3.11 -3.72
CA TYR A 99 8.87 2.69 -2.34
C TYR A 99 10.21 2.00 -2.13
N GLU A 100 10.59 1.08 -3.03
CA GLU A 100 11.89 0.38 -2.96
C GLU A 100 13.04 1.38 -2.94
N ARG A 101 12.99 2.40 -3.79
CA ARG A 101 13.99 3.48 -3.81
C ARG A 101 14.07 4.20 -2.47
N TYR A 102 12.94 4.72 -1.97
CA TYR A 102 12.96 5.55 -0.76
C TYR A 102 13.27 4.75 0.51
N PHE A 103 12.75 3.53 0.67
CA PHE A 103 13.14 2.65 1.76
C PHE A 103 14.61 2.21 1.63
N GLY A 104 15.08 1.97 0.40
CA GLY A 104 16.48 1.63 0.10
C GLY A 104 17.48 2.70 0.50
N GLU A 105 17.13 4.00 0.38
CA GLU A 105 17.93 5.12 0.89
C GLU A 105 18.23 4.99 2.41
N HIS A 106 17.35 4.31 3.13
CA HIS A 106 17.49 4.01 4.55
C HIS A 106 17.93 2.55 4.83
N GLN A 107 18.41 1.83 3.83
CA GLN A 107 18.85 0.43 3.93
C GLN A 107 17.74 -0.52 4.44
N ARG A 108 16.48 -0.21 4.13
CA ARG A 108 15.32 -1.05 4.45
C ARG A 108 14.87 -1.81 3.21
N CYS A 109 14.72 -3.13 3.37
CA CYS A 109 14.20 -4.00 2.33
C CYS A 109 12.68 -3.91 2.29
N THR A 110 12.11 -3.89 1.08
CA THR A 110 10.66 -3.94 0.86
C THR A 110 10.26 -5.25 0.20
N ALA A 111 9.01 -5.67 0.39
CA ALA A 111 8.47 -6.86 -0.25
C ALA A 111 7.06 -6.58 -0.76
N GLN A 112 6.83 -6.77 -2.07
CA GLN A 112 5.51 -6.61 -2.65
C GLN A 112 4.62 -7.81 -2.37
N ILE A 113 3.38 -7.57 -1.93
CA ILE A 113 2.34 -8.56 -1.77
C ILE A 113 1.09 -8.07 -2.49
N LEU A 114 0.59 -8.86 -3.43
CA LEU A 114 -0.66 -8.58 -4.13
C LEU A 114 -1.72 -9.58 -3.67
N LEU A 115 -2.84 -9.07 -3.19
CA LEU A 115 -3.95 -9.86 -2.68
C LEU A 115 -5.25 -9.45 -3.40
N THR A 116 -6.16 -10.40 -3.50
CA THR A 116 -7.54 -10.15 -3.92
C THR A 116 -8.49 -10.32 -2.74
N HIS A 117 -9.73 -9.88 -2.89
CA HIS A 117 -10.78 -10.15 -1.89
C HIS A 117 -10.96 -11.66 -1.65
N ASP A 118 -10.84 -12.48 -2.71
CA ASP A 118 -10.91 -13.94 -2.61
C ASP A 118 -9.78 -14.52 -1.74
N ASP A 119 -8.57 -13.92 -1.79
CA ASP A 119 -7.46 -14.35 -0.94
C ASP A 119 -7.72 -14.13 0.54
N LEU A 120 -8.52 -13.11 0.89
CA LEU A 120 -8.94 -12.85 2.27
C LEU A 120 -10.12 -13.72 2.68
N SER A 121 -11.02 -14.06 1.76
CA SER A 121 -12.23 -14.84 2.01
C SER A 121 -11.94 -16.33 2.14
N ASP A 122 -10.97 -16.86 1.38
CA ASP A 122 -10.53 -18.24 1.49
C ASP A 122 -9.58 -18.44 2.68
N ARG A 123 -9.98 -19.26 3.64
CA ARG A 123 -9.20 -19.48 4.87
C ARG A 123 -7.78 -19.96 4.62
N LYS A 124 -7.54 -20.82 3.63
CA LYS A 124 -6.22 -21.38 3.34
C LYS A 124 -5.31 -20.31 2.74
N ARG A 125 -5.84 -19.53 1.78
CA ARG A 125 -5.11 -18.44 1.12
C ARG A 125 -4.79 -17.33 2.14
N TYR A 126 -5.77 -16.96 2.97
CA TYR A 126 -5.57 -16.00 4.07
C TYR A 126 -4.44 -16.43 5.02
N LEU A 127 -4.45 -17.68 5.49
CA LEU A 127 -3.42 -18.17 6.41
C LEU A 127 -2.03 -18.18 5.75
N ASN A 128 -1.94 -18.49 4.46
CA ASN A 128 -0.68 -18.45 3.71
C ASN A 128 -0.18 -16.99 3.59
N ALA A 129 -1.03 -16.05 3.18
CA ALA A 129 -0.68 -14.64 3.09
C ALA A 129 -0.21 -14.08 4.45
N ARG A 130 -0.97 -14.37 5.52
CA ARG A 130 -0.59 -14.00 6.90
C ARG A 130 0.76 -14.56 7.29
N SER A 131 1.03 -15.83 7.02
CA SER A 131 2.32 -16.46 7.32
C SER A 131 3.48 -15.78 6.59
N THR A 132 3.29 -15.48 5.30
CA THR A 132 4.28 -14.78 4.48
C THR A 132 4.56 -13.38 5.03
N ILE A 133 3.52 -12.60 5.34
CA ILE A 133 3.65 -11.26 5.93
C ILE A 133 4.42 -11.32 7.26
N THR A 134 4.07 -12.28 8.14
CA THR A 134 4.75 -12.43 9.42
C THR A 134 6.23 -12.77 9.22
N THR A 135 6.55 -13.70 8.32
CA THR A 135 7.94 -14.05 8.01
C THR A 135 8.73 -12.86 7.46
N LEU A 136 8.12 -12.03 6.60
CA LEU A 136 8.78 -10.82 6.09
C LEU A 136 9.09 -9.83 7.21
N LEU A 137 8.17 -9.62 8.14
CA LEU A 137 8.38 -8.76 9.30
C LEU A 137 9.49 -9.31 10.21
N ASP A 138 9.50 -10.60 10.47
CA ASP A 138 10.55 -11.28 11.27
C ASP A 138 11.94 -11.15 10.61
N LEU A 139 12.00 -11.06 9.28
CA LEU A 139 13.22 -10.81 8.50
C LEU A 139 13.59 -9.31 8.41
N GLY A 140 12.79 -8.42 8.99
CA GLY A 140 13.00 -6.97 8.96
C GLY A 140 12.65 -6.29 7.63
N ALA A 141 11.93 -6.98 6.73
CA ALA A 141 11.41 -6.40 5.51
C ALA A 141 10.08 -5.68 5.74
N VAL A 142 9.82 -4.62 4.98
CA VAL A 142 8.56 -3.88 5.01
C VAL A 142 7.62 -4.45 3.94
N PRO A 143 6.53 -5.15 4.32
CA PRO A 143 5.54 -5.61 3.36
C PRO A 143 4.76 -4.43 2.80
N ILE A 144 4.68 -4.35 1.45
CA ILE A 144 3.86 -3.39 0.72
C ILE A 144 2.72 -4.17 0.07
N ILE A 145 1.54 -4.01 0.61
CA ILE A 145 0.34 -4.73 0.19
C ILE A 145 -0.48 -3.83 -0.74
N ASN A 146 -0.93 -4.38 -1.83
CA ASN A 146 -1.92 -3.76 -2.72
C ASN A 146 -2.89 -4.82 -3.23
N GLU A 147 -3.99 -4.37 -3.80
CA GLU A 147 -4.88 -5.26 -4.51
C GLU A 147 -4.24 -5.76 -5.82
N ASN A 148 -4.53 -7.02 -6.17
CA ASN A 148 -4.14 -7.57 -7.46
C ASN A 148 -5.16 -7.21 -8.53
N ASP A 149 -5.22 -5.94 -8.88
CA ASP A 149 -6.12 -5.40 -9.88
C ASP A 149 -6.06 -6.11 -11.25
N THR A 150 -4.98 -6.83 -11.54
CA THR A 150 -4.79 -7.50 -12.84
C THR A 150 -5.65 -8.74 -13.04
N VAL A 151 -6.16 -9.34 -11.98
CA VAL A 151 -6.95 -10.57 -12.00
C VAL A 151 -8.35 -10.41 -11.41
N VAL A 152 -8.68 -9.24 -10.90
CA VAL A 152 -10.01 -8.95 -10.36
C VAL A 152 -11.02 -8.86 -11.51
N THR A 153 -12.11 -9.61 -11.41
CA THR A 153 -13.17 -9.67 -12.43
C THR A 153 -14.31 -8.70 -12.16
N ASP A 154 -14.49 -8.29 -10.92
CA ASP A 154 -15.44 -7.24 -10.55
C ASP A 154 -14.87 -5.87 -10.91
N GLU A 155 -15.75 -4.87 -11.04
CA GLU A 155 -15.30 -3.50 -11.31
C GLU A 155 -14.24 -3.08 -10.29
N ILE A 156 -13.07 -2.63 -10.78
CA ILE A 156 -12.02 -2.04 -9.94
C ILE A 156 -12.62 -0.81 -9.26
N ARG A 157 -13.07 -0.98 -8.02
CA ARG A 157 -13.73 0.06 -7.22
C ARG A 157 -12.70 0.80 -6.39
N PHE A 158 -12.92 2.09 -6.20
CA PHE A 158 -12.14 2.86 -5.25
C PHE A 158 -12.46 2.38 -3.83
N GLY A 159 -11.44 2.01 -3.04
CA GLY A 159 -11.58 1.76 -1.61
C GLY A 159 -11.38 0.30 -1.16
N ASP A 160 -11.13 -0.65 -2.06
CA ASP A 160 -10.96 -2.06 -1.67
C ASP A 160 -9.75 -2.29 -0.76
N ASN A 161 -8.70 -1.44 -0.86
CA ASN A 161 -7.58 -1.46 0.06
C ASN A 161 -7.94 -1.10 1.51
N ASP A 162 -9.11 -0.53 1.77
CA ASP A 162 -9.59 -0.31 3.15
C ASP A 162 -9.87 -1.63 3.86
N THR A 163 -10.39 -2.62 3.12
CA THR A 163 -10.60 -3.98 3.62
C THR A 163 -9.28 -4.73 3.82
N LEU A 164 -8.30 -4.50 2.95
CA LEU A 164 -6.96 -5.08 3.11
C LEU A 164 -6.21 -4.51 4.32
N GLY A 165 -6.49 -3.27 4.71
CA GLY A 165 -5.86 -2.59 5.82
C GLY A 165 -6.47 -2.88 7.19
N ALA A 166 -7.64 -3.51 7.22
CA ALA A 166 -8.38 -3.83 8.46
C ALA A 166 -8.00 -5.20 9.02
#